data_e5d4c9da9740a2aa49daca6be0b76db4
#
_entry.id   e5d4c9da9740a2aa49daca6be0b76db4
#
_cell.length_a   1.000
_cell.length_b   1.000
_cell.length_c   1.000
_cell.angle_alpha   90.00
_cell.angle_beta   90.00
_cell.angle_gamma   90.00
#
_symmetry.space_group_name_H-M   'P 1'
#
loop_
_entity.id
_entity.type
_entity.pdbx_description
1 polymer ?
#
loop_
_entity_poly.entity_id
_entity_poly.type
_entity_poly.pdbx_seq_one_letter_code
_entity_poly.pdbx_strand_id
1 'polypeptide(L)'
;MITIKRKFPFPLLYLVIEDELPPQFISCKQIKMNKVVLFPGLKRNISFQYVIDTIPRGEHTFSSVRVKTGDLFGMMEKEVTFSVPNTFLVYPQYVDIAYQQLENHFEQGVLSANINSAKDSTISVGVRDYKPGDRFSWIDWKATARTNNIMTKEFEQQRSHNIMIFIDRTESPLFESVVTFTASIVRAVLKQNSPASFVSIGKEQTIFPLDNGDTQLQQILCHLAKVQADSVFPLSQSVDMELRKIYEPVTVILVTSNLSPDIQKAADCAAIRNRKCMVFVVKEKANQLSHREISIIETLKKRQIFVNTVYENRYTNVFFEVSK
;
A
#
# COMPACT_ATOMS: atom_id res chain seq x y z
N MET A 1 -20.50 8.62 -19.42
CA MET A 1 -21.55 9.25 -20.27
C MET A 1 -20.97 9.58 -21.62
N ILE A 2 -21.61 9.10 -22.70
CA ILE A 2 -21.22 9.35 -24.09
C ILE A 2 -22.24 10.29 -24.69
N THR A 3 -21.77 11.37 -25.32
CA THR A 3 -22.65 12.35 -25.98
C THR A 3 -22.27 12.48 -27.45
N ILE A 4 -23.23 12.21 -28.32
CA ILE A 4 -23.08 12.33 -29.79
C ILE A 4 -23.82 13.57 -30.27
N LYS A 5 -23.09 14.47 -30.92
CA LYS A 5 -23.68 15.67 -31.56
C LYS A 5 -23.65 15.51 -33.06
N ARG A 6 -24.80 15.68 -33.71
CA ARG A 6 -24.96 15.60 -35.17
C ARG A 6 -24.97 17.01 -35.80
N LYS A 7 -24.25 17.17 -36.90
CA LYS A 7 -24.27 18.44 -37.68
C LYS A 7 -25.67 18.71 -38.26
N PHE A 8 -26.29 17.69 -38.83
CA PHE A 8 -27.59 17.79 -39.47
C PHE A 8 -28.61 16.87 -38.79
N PRO A 9 -29.88 17.30 -38.62
CA PRO A 9 -30.94 16.51 -38.01
C PRO A 9 -31.57 15.54 -39.03
N PHE A 10 -30.75 14.75 -39.73
CA PHE A 10 -31.27 13.73 -40.63
C PHE A 10 -32.00 12.67 -39.82
N PRO A 11 -33.22 12.23 -40.23
CA PRO A 11 -33.94 11.21 -39.46
C PRO A 11 -33.18 9.88 -39.42
N LEU A 12 -32.78 9.45 -38.21
CA LEU A 12 -32.19 8.15 -38.01
C LEU A 12 -33.25 7.23 -37.36
N LEU A 13 -33.47 6.09 -38.00
CA LEU A 13 -34.44 5.12 -37.56
C LEU A 13 -33.98 4.48 -36.26
N TYR A 14 -32.75 3.99 -36.25
CA TYR A 14 -32.12 3.49 -35.05
C TYR A 14 -30.62 3.88 -35.00
N LEU A 15 -30.07 3.89 -33.81
CA LEU A 15 -28.67 4.11 -33.56
C LEU A 15 -28.19 3.14 -32.50
N VAL A 16 -27.23 2.30 -32.83
CA VAL A 16 -26.57 1.43 -31.88
C VAL A 16 -25.29 2.12 -31.45
N ILE A 17 -25.11 2.33 -30.16
CA ILE A 17 -23.89 2.87 -29.58
C ILE A 17 -23.27 1.77 -28.72
N GLU A 18 -22.02 1.47 -28.97
CA GLU A 18 -21.26 0.47 -28.24
C GLU A 18 -19.92 1.06 -27.80
N ASP A 19 -19.67 1.09 -26.50
CA ASP A 19 -18.38 1.52 -25.96
C ASP A 19 -17.41 0.34 -25.93
N GLU A 20 -16.23 0.51 -26.49
CA GLU A 20 -15.21 -0.52 -26.52
C GLU A 20 -14.47 -0.54 -25.17
N LEU A 21 -14.84 -1.52 -24.35
CA LEU A 21 -14.31 -1.65 -23.01
C LEU A 21 -12.90 -2.25 -23.02
N PRO A 22 -12.01 -1.81 -22.09
CA PRO A 22 -10.72 -2.43 -21.90
C PRO A 22 -10.85 -3.95 -21.64
N PRO A 23 -9.90 -4.78 -22.12
CA PRO A 23 -9.99 -6.24 -21.98
C PRO A 23 -10.15 -6.73 -20.54
N GLN A 24 -9.59 -5.98 -19.59
CA GLN A 24 -9.66 -6.27 -18.14
C GLN A 24 -11.11 -6.22 -17.60
N PHE A 25 -11.99 -5.45 -18.25
CA PHE A 25 -13.40 -5.38 -17.86
C PHE A 25 -14.23 -6.55 -18.37
N ILE A 26 -13.78 -7.25 -19.41
CA ILE A 26 -14.49 -8.39 -20.00
C ILE A 26 -14.58 -9.55 -18.98
N SER A 27 -13.60 -9.68 -18.10
CA SER A 27 -13.59 -10.66 -17.02
C SER A 27 -14.55 -10.33 -15.87
N CYS A 28 -15.01 -9.07 -15.79
CA CYS A 28 -15.96 -8.65 -14.77
C CYS A 28 -17.39 -9.02 -15.21
N LYS A 29 -17.95 -10.09 -14.68
CA LYS A 29 -19.31 -10.60 -14.98
C LYS A 29 -20.46 -9.58 -14.80
N GLN A 30 -20.19 -8.36 -14.40
CA GLN A 30 -21.18 -7.36 -13.98
C GLN A 30 -21.39 -6.20 -14.97
N ILE A 31 -20.79 -6.26 -16.16
CA ILE A 31 -21.03 -5.21 -17.17
C ILE A 31 -22.37 -5.47 -17.85
N LYS A 32 -23.37 -4.77 -17.42
CA LYS A 32 -24.74 -5.01 -17.87
C LYS A 32 -25.09 -4.34 -19.20
N MET A 33 -24.43 -3.24 -19.62
CA MET A 33 -24.87 -2.48 -20.81
C MET A 33 -23.79 -1.53 -21.37
N ASN A 34 -22.74 -2.03 -22.00
CA ASN A 34 -21.84 -1.18 -22.80
C ASN A 34 -22.41 -0.87 -24.20
N LYS A 35 -23.58 -1.45 -24.53
CA LYS A 35 -24.28 -1.32 -25.82
C LYS A 35 -25.72 -0.93 -25.62
N VAL A 36 -26.18 0.04 -26.42
CA VAL A 36 -27.56 0.51 -26.38
C VAL A 36 -28.09 0.74 -27.79
N VAL A 37 -29.37 0.47 -27.97
CA VAL A 37 -30.10 0.83 -29.18
C VAL A 37 -31.01 2.00 -28.86
N LEU A 38 -30.87 3.08 -29.59
CA LEU A 38 -31.63 4.31 -29.44
C LEU A 38 -32.38 4.64 -30.73
N PHE A 39 -33.50 5.30 -30.60
CA PHE A 39 -34.32 5.79 -31.71
C PHE A 39 -34.32 7.33 -31.73
N PRO A 40 -33.27 7.94 -32.22
CA PRO A 40 -33.06 9.38 -32.06
C PRO A 40 -33.97 10.24 -32.95
N GLY A 41 -34.48 9.70 -34.04
CA GLY A 41 -35.28 10.49 -35.01
C GLY A 41 -34.53 11.73 -35.50
N LEU A 42 -35.08 12.91 -35.25
CA LEU A 42 -34.52 14.21 -35.63
C LEU A 42 -33.65 14.86 -34.53
N LYS A 43 -33.46 14.21 -33.36
CA LYS A 43 -32.67 14.80 -32.26
C LYS A 43 -31.21 15.00 -32.67
N ARG A 44 -30.69 16.20 -32.43
CA ARG A 44 -29.26 16.54 -32.70
C ARG A 44 -28.30 16.05 -31.61
N ASN A 45 -28.75 16.06 -30.34
CA ASN A 45 -27.94 15.63 -29.22
C ASN A 45 -28.50 14.32 -28.70
N ILE A 46 -27.65 13.30 -28.61
CA ILE A 46 -27.99 11.96 -28.15
C ILE A 46 -27.02 11.63 -27.04
N SER A 47 -27.51 11.30 -25.87
CA SER A 47 -26.67 10.90 -24.73
C SER A 47 -26.98 9.50 -24.30
N PHE A 48 -25.94 8.77 -23.97
CA PHE A 48 -25.99 7.42 -23.39
C PHE A 48 -25.16 7.38 -22.12
N GLN A 49 -25.72 6.78 -21.08
CA GLN A 49 -25.06 6.62 -19.79
C GLN A 49 -25.22 5.18 -19.33
N TYR A 50 -24.14 4.63 -18.84
CA TYR A 50 -24.10 3.31 -18.17
C TYR A 50 -23.21 3.40 -16.95
N VAL A 51 -23.39 2.44 -16.02
CA VAL A 51 -22.65 2.36 -14.77
C VAL A 51 -21.94 1.01 -14.73
N ILE A 52 -20.70 1.03 -14.25
CA ILE A 52 -19.91 -0.16 -13.97
C ILE A 52 -19.74 -0.21 -12.45
N ASP A 53 -20.29 -1.25 -11.81
CA ASP A 53 -20.37 -1.31 -10.36
C ASP A 53 -19.02 -1.58 -9.69
N THR A 54 -18.17 -2.42 -10.31
CA THR A 54 -16.86 -2.78 -9.76
C THR A 54 -15.79 -2.68 -10.83
N ILE A 55 -14.81 -1.83 -10.58
CA ILE A 55 -13.68 -1.63 -11.48
C ILE A 55 -12.43 -2.16 -10.75
N PRO A 56 -11.67 -3.11 -11.36
CA PRO A 56 -10.40 -3.54 -10.79
C PRO A 56 -9.42 -2.37 -10.73
N ARG A 57 -8.49 -2.39 -9.76
CA ARG A 57 -7.42 -1.41 -9.72
C ARG A 57 -6.57 -1.48 -10.98
N GLY A 58 -6.01 -0.36 -11.36
CA GLY A 58 -5.13 -0.29 -12.53
C GLY A 58 -5.35 0.94 -13.37
N GLU A 59 -4.58 1.04 -14.43
CA GLU A 59 -4.73 2.04 -15.46
C GLU A 59 -5.62 1.48 -16.57
N HIS A 60 -6.73 2.14 -16.82
CA HIS A 60 -7.72 1.72 -17.79
C HIS A 60 -7.86 2.77 -18.87
N THR A 61 -7.77 2.34 -20.11
CA THR A 61 -7.91 3.21 -21.28
C THR A 61 -9.11 2.78 -22.09
N PHE A 62 -10.09 3.67 -22.21
CA PHE A 62 -11.13 3.55 -23.21
C PHE A 62 -10.56 4.05 -24.54
N SER A 63 -10.68 3.27 -25.58
CA SER A 63 -10.05 3.55 -26.87
C SER A 63 -11.00 4.14 -27.89
N SER A 64 -12.21 3.58 -27.98
CA SER A 64 -13.12 3.92 -29.06
C SER A 64 -14.59 3.68 -28.71
N VAL A 65 -15.45 4.40 -29.41
CA VAL A 65 -16.90 4.22 -29.40
C VAL A 65 -17.36 3.82 -30.80
N ARG A 66 -18.01 2.69 -30.90
CA ARG A 66 -18.59 2.19 -32.15
C ARG A 66 -20.02 2.64 -32.26
N VAL A 67 -20.34 3.22 -33.41
CA VAL A 67 -21.69 3.72 -33.69
C VAL A 67 -22.16 3.08 -34.99
N LYS A 68 -23.35 2.43 -34.94
CA LYS A 68 -23.95 1.73 -36.08
C LYS A 68 -25.37 2.23 -36.29
N THR A 69 -25.72 2.44 -37.55
CA THR A 69 -27.07 2.79 -37.95
C THR A 69 -27.42 2.08 -39.27
N GLY A 70 -28.68 1.97 -39.60
CA GLY A 70 -29.12 1.34 -40.85
C GLY A 70 -30.58 1.65 -41.20
N ASP A 71 -31.06 0.99 -42.21
CA ASP A 71 -32.45 1.01 -42.61
C ASP A 71 -33.30 -0.01 -41.85
N LEU A 72 -34.61 0.04 -41.99
CA LEU A 72 -35.55 -0.88 -41.31
C LEU A 72 -35.48 -2.30 -41.82
N PHE A 73 -35.04 -2.50 -43.05
CA PHE A 73 -35.00 -3.80 -43.71
C PHE A 73 -33.64 -4.50 -43.57
N GLY A 74 -32.67 -3.83 -42.96
CA GLY A 74 -31.30 -4.36 -42.83
C GLY A 74 -30.52 -4.47 -44.13
N MET A 75 -30.99 -3.81 -45.20
CA MET A 75 -30.30 -3.86 -46.50
C MET A 75 -29.09 -2.94 -46.56
N MET A 76 -29.09 -1.87 -45.77
CA MET A 76 -27.97 -0.90 -45.67
C MET A 76 -27.66 -0.66 -44.21
N GLU A 77 -26.41 -0.94 -43.83
CA GLU A 77 -25.85 -0.63 -42.52
C GLU A 77 -24.60 0.24 -42.70
N LYS A 78 -24.47 1.23 -41.83
CA LYS A 78 -23.28 2.06 -41.74
C LYS A 78 -22.74 2.00 -40.34
N GLU A 79 -21.48 1.62 -40.21
CA GLU A 79 -20.74 1.57 -38.94
C GLU A 79 -19.57 2.54 -39.00
N VAL A 80 -19.37 3.26 -37.91
CA VAL A 80 -18.26 4.22 -37.76
C VAL A 80 -17.70 4.05 -36.34
N THR A 81 -16.41 3.91 -36.26
CA THR A 81 -15.69 3.88 -34.98
C THR A 81 -15.03 5.23 -34.75
N PHE A 82 -15.33 5.82 -33.60
CA PHE A 82 -14.74 7.09 -33.19
C PHE A 82 -13.66 6.79 -32.15
N SER A 83 -12.42 7.20 -32.44
CA SER A 83 -11.33 7.14 -31.47
C SER A 83 -11.49 8.27 -30.46
N VAL A 84 -11.75 7.92 -29.21
CA VAL A 84 -11.91 8.87 -28.09
C VAL A 84 -11.09 8.33 -26.91
N PRO A 85 -9.76 8.41 -26.99
CA PRO A 85 -8.92 7.86 -25.94
C PRO A 85 -9.15 8.63 -24.63
N ASN A 86 -9.49 7.90 -23.59
CA ASN A 86 -9.62 8.43 -22.24
C ASN A 86 -9.03 7.44 -21.25
N THR A 87 -8.05 7.89 -20.48
CA THR A 87 -7.35 7.05 -19.50
C THR A 87 -7.68 7.53 -18.10
N PHE A 88 -7.98 6.61 -17.22
CA PHE A 88 -8.16 6.88 -15.79
C PHE A 88 -7.48 5.80 -14.95
N LEU A 89 -7.09 6.18 -13.74
CA LEU A 89 -6.41 5.32 -12.80
C LEU A 89 -7.35 4.96 -11.65
N VAL A 90 -7.48 3.67 -11.37
CA VAL A 90 -8.23 3.15 -10.23
C VAL A 90 -7.24 2.76 -9.14
N TYR A 91 -7.35 3.43 -8.01
CA TYR A 91 -6.52 3.17 -6.83
C TYR A 91 -6.90 1.84 -6.16
N PRO A 92 -5.96 1.20 -5.44
CA PRO A 92 -6.29 0.04 -4.64
C PRO A 92 -7.25 0.41 -3.52
N GLN A 93 -8.11 -0.53 -3.15
CA GLN A 93 -8.90 -0.41 -1.94
C GLN A 93 -7.98 -0.42 -0.71
N TYR A 94 -8.40 0.23 0.36
CA TYR A 94 -7.72 0.21 1.66
C TYR A 94 -8.74 0.21 2.79
N VAL A 95 -8.31 -0.30 3.94
CA VAL A 95 -9.08 -0.30 5.18
C VAL A 95 -8.33 0.56 6.21
N ASP A 96 -9.05 1.35 6.97
CA ASP A 96 -8.42 2.13 8.04
C ASP A 96 -7.95 1.19 9.17
N ILE A 97 -6.64 1.17 9.39
CA ILE A 97 -5.97 0.41 10.46
C ILE A 97 -5.55 1.40 11.54
N ALA A 98 -5.82 1.05 12.80
CA ALA A 98 -5.42 1.88 13.93
C ALA A 98 -3.89 1.84 14.13
N TYR A 99 -3.22 2.96 13.88
CA TYR A 99 -1.76 3.09 14.00
C TYR A 99 -1.22 2.83 15.41
N GLN A 100 -1.95 3.23 16.44
CA GLN A 100 -1.57 2.97 17.84
C GLN A 100 -1.33 1.49 18.13
N GLN A 101 -2.00 0.61 17.43
CA GLN A 101 -1.77 -0.83 17.54
C GLN A 101 -0.44 -1.25 16.91
N LEU A 102 -0.05 -0.63 15.79
CA LEU A 102 1.27 -0.80 15.18
C LEU A 102 2.38 -0.32 16.14
N GLU A 103 2.19 0.84 16.74
CA GLU A 103 3.16 1.46 17.64
C GLU A 103 3.39 0.63 18.91
N ASN A 104 2.33 0.13 19.55
CA ASN A 104 2.44 -0.75 20.71
C ASN A 104 3.22 -2.03 20.42
N HIS A 105 3.07 -2.61 19.22
CA HIS A 105 3.87 -3.77 18.81
C HIS A 105 5.34 -3.40 18.55
N PHE A 106 5.59 -2.21 18.04
CA PHE A 106 6.95 -1.68 17.91
C PHE A 106 7.62 -1.52 19.29
N GLU A 107 6.87 -1.12 20.32
CA GLU A 107 7.38 -0.93 21.67
C GLU A 107 7.59 -2.25 22.44
N GLN A 108 6.67 -3.20 22.36
CA GLN A 108 6.79 -4.49 23.05
C GLN A 108 7.98 -5.31 22.54
N GLY A 109 8.36 -5.20 21.26
CA GLY A 109 9.58 -5.79 20.71
C GLY A 109 10.89 -5.13 21.23
N VAL A 110 10.81 -3.96 21.87
CA VAL A 110 11.99 -3.16 22.31
C VAL A 110 12.47 -3.52 23.69
N LEU A 111 11.65 -4.12 24.55
CA LEU A 111 12.04 -4.42 25.94
C LEU A 111 13.21 -5.39 26.06
N SER A 112 13.66 -6.00 24.96
CA SER A 112 14.77 -6.97 24.96
C SER A 112 16.08 -6.51 24.30
N ALA A 113 16.11 -5.38 23.61
CA ALA A 113 17.32 -4.96 22.88
C ALA A 113 17.82 -3.59 23.35
N ASN A 114 18.88 -3.64 24.17
CA ASN A 114 19.87 -2.59 24.47
C ASN A 114 19.43 -1.13 24.40
N ILE A 115 19.09 -0.60 25.57
CA ILE A 115 18.80 0.82 25.88
C ILE A 115 20.00 1.77 25.67
N ASN A 116 21.16 1.30 25.19
CA ASN A 116 22.43 2.02 25.36
C ASN A 116 22.95 2.82 24.15
N SER A 117 22.26 2.93 23.03
CA SER A 117 22.92 3.52 21.85
C SER A 117 22.18 4.55 21.03
N ALA A 118 21.32 5.38 21.57
CA ALA A 118 20.89 6.61 20.86
C ALA A 118 20.32 7.66 21.82
N LYS A 119 21.18 8.26 22.61
CA LYS A 119 20.85 9.46 23.41
C LYS A 119 21.39 10.73 22.77
N ASP A 120 21.07 10.97 21.53
CA ASP A 120 21.29 12.27 20.89
C ASP A 120 19.96 12.90 20.47
N SER A 121 19.04 13.06 21.43
CA SER A 121 17.88 13.90 21.23
C SER A 121 18.24 15.34 21.60
N THR A 122 18.06 16.23 20.65
CA THR A 122 18.46 17.64 20.72
C THR A 122 17.44 18.53 21.46
N ILE A 123 16.27 18.03 21.81
CA ILE A 123 15.21 18.84 22.44
C ILE A 123 15.14 18.52 23.93
N SER A 124 15.48 19.48 24.76
CA SER A 124 15.29 19.41 26.22
C SER A 124 13.84 19.72 26.55
N VAL A 125 13.13 18.75 27.13
CA VAL A 125 11.70 18.84 27.48
C VAL A 125 11.52 19.25 28.93
N GLY A 126 12.51 18.96 29.78
CA GLY A 126 12.43 19.24 31.22
C GLY A 126 13.80 19.27 31.89
N VAL A 127 13.77 19.45 33.20
CA VAL A 127 14.94 19.42 34.06
C VAL A 127 14.60 18.56 35.26
N ARG A 128 15.48 17.61 35.59
CA ARG A 128 15.36 16.73 36.77
C ARG A 128 16.60 16.77 37.63
N ASP A 129 16.52 16.24 38.82
CA ASP A 129 17.69 16.09 39.69
C ASP A 129 18.75 15.20 39.04
N TYR A 130 20.01 15.57 39.22
CA TYR A 130 21.15 14.79 38.76
C TYR A 130 21.18 13.42 39.41
N LYS A 131 21.44 12.39 38.62
CA LYS A 131 21.69 11.04 39.10
C LYS A 131 23.13 10.60 38.77
N PRO A 132 23.82 9.86 39.65
CA PRO A 132 25.13 9.31 39.34
C PRO A 132 25.10 8.50 38.04
N GLY A 133 25.94 8.87 37.05
CA GLY A 133 25.98 8.31 35.71
C GLY A 133 25.44 9.22 34.60
N ASP A 134 24.84 10.36 34.96
CA ASP A 134 24.47 11.37 33.97
C ASP A 134 25.70 12.09 33.42
N ARG A 135 25.70 12.43 32.13
CA ARG A 135 26.81 13.15 31.50
C ARG A 135 26.85 14.60 31.99
N PHE A 136 28.04 15.08 32.33
CA PHE A 136 28.25 16.48 32.77
C PHE A 136 27.79 17.52 31.75
N SER A 137 27.84 17.19 30.44
CA SER A 137 27.36 18.06 29.35
C SER A 137 25.83 18.29 29.37
N TRP A 138 25.09 17.49 30.13
CA TRP A 138 23.64 17.60 30.24
C TRP A 138 23.21 18.43 31.43
N ILE A 139 24.14 18.92 32.29
CA ILE A 139 23.80 19.75 33.44
C ILE A 139 23.21 21.08 32.95
N ASP A 140 22.05 21.41 33.50
CA ASP A 140 21.46 22.74 33.33
C ASP A 140 21.95 23.68 34.44
N TRP A 141 22.99 24.42 34.14
CA TRP A 141 23.61 25.36 35.10
C TRP A 141 22.65 26.46 35.54
N LYS A 142 21.70 26.83 34.70
CA LYS A 142 20.71 27.87 35.03
C LYS A 142 19.68 27.35 36.05
N ALA A 143 19.21 26.12 35.88
CA ALA A 143 18.33 25.49 36.85
C ALA A 143 19.07 25.15 38.15
N THR A 144 20.28 24.63 38.08
CA THR A 144 21.18 24.38 39.21
C THR A 144 21.39 25.61 40.08
N ALA A 145 21.64 26.79 39.48
CA ALA A 145 21.83 28.03 40.21
C ALA A 145 20.54 28.52 40.94
N ARG A 146 19.38 28.12 40.49
CA ARG A 146 18.09 28.50 41.09
C ARG A 146 17.67 27.57 42.23
N THR A 147 17.97 26.28 42.11
CA THR A 147 17.50 25.25 43.05
C THR A 147 18.54 24.86 44.10
N ASN A 148 19.78 25.34 43.96
CA ASN A 148 20.93 24.95 44.76
C ASN A 148 21.26 23.44 44.72
N ASN A 149 20.63 22.68 43.83
CA ASN A 149 20.87 21.26 43.57
C ASN A 149 21.34 21.08 42.13
N ILE A 150 22.19 20.09 41.85
CA ILE A 150 22.63 19.83 40.50
C ILE A 150 21.44 19.30 39.69
N MET A 151 21.09 20.02 38.62
CA MET A 151 19.96 19.70 37.75
C MET A 151 20.47 19.26 36.38
N THR A 152 19.87 18.23 35.85
CA THR A 152 20.20 17.67 34.52
C THR A 152 19.05 17.89 33.59
N LYS A 153 19.34 18.27 32.34
CA LYS A 153 18.35 18.38 31.26
C LYS A 153 17.75 17.01 31.00
N GLU A 154 16.45 16.95 30.94
CA GLU A 154 15.70 15.79 30.49
C GLU A 154 15.40 15.96 29.01
N PHE A 155 15.86 15.00 28.23
CA PHE A 155 15.69 15.01 26.78
C PHE A 155 14.56 14.06 26.43
N GLU A 156 13.61 14.55 25.64
CA GLU A 156 12.63 13.68 25.01
C GLU A 156 13.32 12.93 23.88
N GLN A 157 13.26 11.62 23.92
CA GLN A 157 13.65 10.82 22.77
C GLN A 157 12.55 11.03 21.71
N GLN A 158 12.79 11.92 20.75
CA GLN A 158 12.06 11.85 19.49
C GLN A 158 12.41 10.51 18.85
N ARG A 159 11.57 9.53 19.12
CA ARG A 159 11.63 8.25 18.43
C ARG A 159 11.11 8.50 17.01
N SER A 160 12.00 8.84 16.10
CA SER A 160 11.65 8.82 14.68
C SER A 160 11.39 7.35 14.32
N HIS A 161 10.12 7.00 14.24
CA HIS A 161 9.72 5.67 13.80
C HIS A 161 9.81 5.60 12.28
N ASN A 162 11.02 5.60 11.76
CA ASN A 162 11.26 5.39 10.33
C ASN A 162 10.81 3.97 9.97
N ILE A 163 9.93 3.85 9.00
CA ILE A 163 9.37 2.57 8.57
C ILE A 163 9.76 2.30 7.13
N MET A 164 10.19 1.09 6.85
CA MET A 164 10.50 0.63 5.51
C MET A 164 9.61 -0.54 5.15
N ILE A 165 8.75 -0.35 4.16
CA ILE A 165 7.72 -1.31 3.75
C ILE A 165 8.15 -1.97 2.45
N PHE A 166 8.23 -3.30 2.45
CA PHE A 166 8.49 -4.12 1.27
C PHE A 166 7.23 -4.89 0.91
N ILE A 167 6.86 -4.83 -0.37
CA ILE A 167 5.80 -5.67 -0.92
C ILE A 167 6.39 -6.83 -1.70
N ASP A 168 5.94 -8.03 -1.39
CA ASP A 168 6.25 -9.23 -2.17
C ASP A 168 5.31 -9.29 -3.38
N ARG A 169 5.91 -9.29 -4.58
CA ARG A 169 5.20 -9.35 -5.87
C ARG A 169 5.25 -10.75 -6.51
N THR A 170 5.49 -11.77 -5.72
CA THR A 170 5.39 -13.16 -6.18
C THR A 170 3.96 -13.46 -6.64
N GLU A 171 3.83 -14.17 -7.75
CA GLU A 171 2.54 -14.56 -8.31
C GLU A 171 1.74 -15.37 -7.28
N SER A 172 0.55 -14.89 -6.95
CA SER A 172 -0.33 -15.49 -5.96
C SER A 172 -1.78 -15.09 -6.21
N PRO A 173 -2.75 -15.99 -5.96
CA PRO A 173 -4.17 -15.65 -6.00
C PRO A 173 -4.55 -14.53 -5.03
N LEU A 174 -3.78 -14.36 -3.95
CA LEU A 174 -4.01 -13.35 -2.91
C LEU A 174 -3.25 -12.04 -3.14
N PHE A 175 -2.68 -11.85 -4.33
CA PHE A 175 -1.89 -10.65 -4.61
C PHE A 175 -2.70 -9.35 -4.46
N GLU A 176 -3.96 -9.35 -4.87
CA GLU A 176 -4.85 -8.18 -4.68
C GLU A 176 -5.06 -7.85 -3.20
N SER A 177 -5.20 -8.87 -2.36
CA SER A 177 -5.33 -8.72 -0.91
C SER A 177 -4.02 -8.23 -0.27
N VAL A 178 -2.85 -8.65 -0.78
CA VAL A 178 -1.52 -8.13 -0.39
C VAL A 178 -1.42 -6.65 -0.73
N VAL A 179 -1.84 -6.24 -1.92
CA VAL A 179 -1.82 -4.81 -2.33
C VAL A 179 -2.77 -3.98 -1.47
N THR A 180 -3.99 -4.46 -1.22
CA THR A 180 -4.98 -3.80 -0.36
C THR A 180 -4.46 -3.61 1.06
N PHE A 181 -3.85 -4.64 1.63
CA PHE A 181 -3.28 -4.58 2.97
C PHE A 181 -2.06 -3.65 3.03
N THR A 182 -1.19 -3.71 2.02
CA THR A 182 -0.03 -2.80 1.91
C THR A 182 -0.47 -1.33 1.82
N ALA A 183 -1.48 -1.03 0.98
CA ALA A 183 -2.06 0.31 0.89
C ALA A 183 -2.62 0.79 2.24
N SER A 184 -3.26 -0.12 2.99
CA SER A 184 -3.80 0.16 4.33
C SER A 184 -2.70 0.50 5.34
N ILE A 185 -1.59 -0.26 5.36
CA ILE A 185 -0.44 0.03 6.23
C ILE A 185 0.21 1.37 5.86
N VAL A 186 0.53 1.58 4.58
CA VAL A 186 1.15 2.83 4.10
C VAL A 186 0.32 4.03 4.51
N ARG A 187 -1.00 3.95 4.31
CA ARG A 187 -1.92 5.01 4.72
C ARG A 187 -1.93 5.23 6.23
N ALA A 188 -1.98 4.17 7.03
CA ALA A 188 -1.99 4.24 8.48
C ALA A 188 -0.71 4.91 9.03
N VAL A 189 0.45 4.57 8.48
CA VAL A 189 1.75 5.12 8.85
C VAL A 189 1.84 6.61 8.48
N LEU A 190 1.58 6.94 7.21
CA LEU A 190 1.76 8.31 6.71
C LEU A 190 0.73 9.30 7.27
N LYS A 191 -0.49 8.86 7.58
CA LYS A 191 -1.49 9.70 8.27
C LYS A 191 -1.05 10.17 9.66
N GLN A 192 -0.17 9.44 10.33
CA GLN A 192 0.40 9.81 11.64
C GLN A 192 1.71 10.58 11.52
N ASN A 193 2.02 11.10 10.32
CA ASN A 193 3.27 11.81 10.04
C ASN A 193 4.53 11.00 10.36
N SER A 194 4.45 9.66 10.41
CA SER A 194 5.61 8.80 10.53
C SER A 194 6.27 8.63 9.17
N PRO A 195 7.58 8.92 9.04
CA PRO A 195 8.27 8.76 7.77
C PRO A 195 8.24 7.31 7.30
N ALA A 196 7.88 7.09 6.04
CA ALA A 196 7.83 5.77 5.42
C ALA A 196 8.59 5.73 4.10
N SER A 197 9.44 4.72 3.95
CA SER A 197 10.00 4.31 2.67
C SER A 197 9.22 3.11 2.16
N PHE A 198 9.00 3.05 0.85
CA PHE A 198 8.30 1.94 0.23
C PHE A 198 9.14 1.34 -0.88
N VAL A 199 9.27 0.02 -0.88
CA VAL A 199 10.07 -0.74 -1.85
C VAL A 199 9.21 -1.80 -2.50
N SER A 200 9.13 -1.73 -3.81
CA SER A 200 8.38 -2.65 -4.66
C SER A 200 9.31 -3.31 -5.66
N ILE A 201 9.40 -4.64 -5.62
CA ILE A 201 10.36 -5.40 -6.39
C ILE A 201 9.63 -6.40 -7.29
N GLY A 202 9.66 -6.11 -8.58
CA GLY A 202 9.13 -6.96 -9.64
C GLY A 202 10.15 -7.06 -10.77
N LYS A 203 9.69 -7.02 -12.02
CA LYS A 203 10.59 -6.87 -13.18
C LYS A 203 11.43 -5.61 -13.07
N GLU A 204 10.83 -4.54 -12.54
CA GLU A 204 11.51 -3.29 -12.22
C GLU A 204 11.45 -3.05 -10.71
N GLN A 205 12.54 -2.54 -10.17
CA GLN A 205 12.61 -2.11 -8.79
C GLN A 205 12.19 -0.66 -8.69
N THR A 206 11.16 -0.39 -7.88
CA THR A 206 10.72 0.98 -7.58
C THR A 206 10.90 1.24 -6.09
N ILE A 207 11.61 2.33 -5.78
CA ILE A 207 11.92 2.73 -4.41
C ILE A 207 11.39 4.14 -4.20
N PHE A 208 10.56 4.30 -3.19
CA PHE A 208 10.16 5.59 -2.65
C PHE A 208 11.01 5.86 -1.43
N PRO A 209 11.79 6.94 -1.41
CA PRO A 209 12.68 7.27 -0.29
C PRO A 209 11.88 7.51 0.99
N LEU A 210 12.59 7.58 2.11
CA LEU A 210 12.00 7.89 3.39
C LEU A 210 11.46 9.32 3.38
N ASP A 211 10.15 9.47 3.41
CA ASP A 211 9.45 10.75 3.41
C ASP A 211 8.10 10.60 4.12
N ASN A 212 7.40 11.71 4.36
CA ASN A 212 6.11 11.73 5.01
C ASN A 212 5.10 12.61 4.25
N GLY A 213 3.85 12.60 4.71
CA GLY A 213 2.78 13.45 4.19
C GLY A 213 1.99 12.88 3.02
N ASP A 214 1.02 13.68 2.57
CA ASP A 214 0.02 13.26 1.58
C ASP A 214 0.61 13.04 0.17
N THR A 215 1.67 13.77 -0.19
CA THR A 215 2.32 13.62 -1.49
C THR A 215 2.96 12.24 -1.61
N GLN A 216 3.68 11.79 -0.59
CA GLN A 216 4.27 10.47 -0.52
C GLN A 216 3.18 9.37 -0.60
N LEU A 217 2.08 9.56 0.15
CA LEU A 217 0.94 8.66 0.12
C LEU A 217 0.36 8.53 -1.29
N GLN A 218 0.11 9.65 -1.97
CA GLN A 218 -0.42 9.64 -3.33
C GLN A 218 0.50 8.95 -4.32
N GLN A 219 1.81 9.20 -4.25
CA GLN A 219 2.79 8.57 -5.13
C GLN A 219 2.81 7.04 -4.94
N ILE A 220 2.82 6.58 -3.69
CA ILE A 220 2.81 5.14 -3.38
C ILE A 220 1.49 4.50 -3.82
N LEU A 221 0.34 5.14 -3.60
CA LEU A 221 -0.96 4.63 -4.04
C LEU A 221 -1.07 4.59 -5.57
N CYS A 222 -0.54 5.60 -6.28
CA CYS A 222 -0.44 5.57 -7.74
C CYS A 222 0.39 4.39 -8.25
N HIS A 223 1.51 4.12 -7.60
CA HIS A 223 2.34 2.96 -7.93
C HIS A 223 1.61 1.65 -7.64
N LEU A 224 1.02 1.51 -6.44
CA LEU A 224 0.25 0.33 -6.05
C LEU A 224 -0.96 0.07 -6.97
N ALA A 225 -1.51 1.12 -7.58
CA ALA A 225 -2.57 0.95 -8.59
C ALA A 225 -2.07 0.19 -9.83
N LYS A 226 -0.81 0.41 -10.25
CA LYS A 226 -0.23 -0.16 -11.47
C LYS A 226 0.55 -1.46 -11.25
N VAL A 227 0.90 -1.77 -10.00
CA VAL A 227 1.73 -2.92 -9.62
C VAL A 227 1.05 -4.24 -10.02
N GLN A 228 1.84 -5.17 -10.58
CA GLN A 228 1.43 -6.52 -10.95
C GLN A 228 2.28 -7.57 -10.22
N ALA A 229 1.78 -8.81 -10.15
CA ALA A 229 2.52 -9.95 -9.61
C ALA A 229 3.53 -10.44 -10.65
N ASP A 230 4.71 -9.84 -10.68
CA ASP A 230 5.72 -10.08 -11.71
C ASP A 230 7.15 -10.16 -11.12
N SER A 231 7.27 -10.57 -9.86
CA SER A 231 8.57 -10.70 -9.20
C SER A 231 9.44 -11.74 -9.90
N VAL A 232 10.64 -11.31 -10.30
CA VAL A 232 11.67 -12.16 -10.92
C VAL A 232 12.83 -12.37 -9.94
N PHE A 233 13.03 -11.44 -9.02
CA PHE A 233 14.15 -11.45 -8.08
C PHE A 233 13.73 -11.88 -6.68
N PRO A 234 14.61 -12.57 -5.94
CA PRO A 234 14.37 -12.90 -4.53
C PRO A 234 14.23 -11.63 -3.69
N LEU A 235 13.19 -11.55 -2.86
CA LEU A 235 12.97 -10.41 -1.97
C LEU A 235 14.12 -10.20 -1.00
N SER A 236 14.75 -11.29 -0.53
CA SER A 236 15.89 -11.26 0.40
C SER A 236 17.08 -10.45 -0.11
N GLN A 237 17.41 -10.56 -1.41
CA GLN A 237 18.50 -9.80 -1.99
C GLN A 237 18.22 -8.30 -1.99
N SER A 238 17.02 -7.92 -2.32
CA SER A 238 16.62 -6.52 -2.38
C SER A 238 16.50 -5.90 -1.00
N VAL A 239 15.99 -6.65 -0.02
CA VAL A 239 15.99 -6.23 1.39
C VAL A 239 17.43 -5.98 1.87
N ASP A 240 18.36 -6.90 1.60
CA ASP A 240 19.77 -6.73 2.00
C ASP A 240 20.42 -5.53 1.32
N MET A 241 20.18 -5.33 0.01
CA MET A 241 20.72 -4.20 -0.74
C MET A 241 20.21 -2.84 -0.20
N GLU A 242 18.91 -2.73 0.08
CA GLU A 242 18.34 -1.48 0.57
C GLU A 242 18.74 -1.19 2.01
N LEU A 243 18.79 -2.20 2.87
CA LEU A 243 19.23 -2.03 4.26
C LEU A 243 20.71 -1.65 4.38
N ARG A 244 21.55 -1.95 3.36
CA ARG A 244 22.95 -1.49 3.31
C ARG A 244 23.07 0.02 3.10
N LYS A 245 22.11 0.64 2.44
CA LYS A 245 22.11 2.07 2.13
C LYS A 245 21.68 2.94 3.30
N ILE A 246 20.99 2.36 4.28
CA ILE A 246 20.37 3.11 5.38
C ILE A 246 21.18 2.88 6.66
N TYR A 247 21.69 3.96 7.23
CA TYR A 247 22.43 3.94 8.51
C TYR A 247 21.50 4.20 9.70
N GLU A 248 20.40 4.88 9.49
CA GLU A 248 19.42 5.21 10.54
C GLU A 248 18.64 3.98 11.02
N PRO A 249 18.17 3.98 12.28
CA PRO A 249 17.29 2.94 12.77
C PRO A 249 15.96 2.97 12.01
N VAL A 250 15.60 1.86 11.37
CA VAL A 250 14.34 1.68 10.66
C VAL A 250 13.64 0.40 11.12
N THR A 251 12.32 0.41 11.12
CA THR A 251 11.52 -0.81 11.27
C THR A 251 11.16 -1.33 9.88
N VAL A 252 11.50 -2.59 9.62
CA VAL A 252 11.22 -3.26 8.34
C VAL A 252 9.89 -3.96 8.41
N ILE A 253 9.01 -3.70 7.46
CA ILE A 253 7.73 -4.40 7.28
C ILE A 253 7.77 -5.16 5.96
N LEU A 254 7.62 -6.48 6.05
CA LEU A 254 7.49 -7.36 4.88
C LEU A 254 6.04 -7.79 4.73
N VAL A 255 5.44 -7.56 3.57
CA VAL A 255 4.06 -7.98 3.28
C VAL A 255 4.08 -9.02 2.17
N THR A 256 3.60 -10.23 2.48
CA THR A 256 3.58 -11.37 1.56
C THR A 256 2.30 -12.19 1.68
N SER A 257 2.00 -13.00 0.68
CA SER A 257 0.93 -14.01 0.75
C SER A 257 1.44 -15.42 1.05
N ASN A 258 2.77 -15.64 0.92
CA ASN A 258 3.38 -16.95 1.06
C ASN A 258 4.69 -16.86 1.86
N LEU A 259 4.78 -17.64 2.94
CA LEU A 259 6.01 -17.78 3.71
C LEU A 259 6.96 -18.76 3.03
N SER A 260 7.84 -18.21 2.20
CA SER A 260 8.92 -18.95 1.55
C SER A 260 10.22 -18.88 2.36
N PRO A 261 11.20 -19.75 2.09
CA PRO A 261 12.55 -19.62 2.64
C PRO A 261 13.24 -18.31 2.27
N ASP A 262 12.81 -17.65 1.18
CA ASP A 262 13.32 -16.34 0.78
C ASP A 262 12.83 -15.24 1.73
N ILE A 263 11.56 -15.25 2.10
CA ILE A 263 11.01 -14.34 3.11
C ILE A 263 11.71 -14.54 4.47
N GLN A 264 11.99 -15.78 4.85
CA GLN A 264 12.77 -16.06 6.05
C GLN A 264 14.15 -15.41 5.98
N LYS A 265 14.88 -15.56 4.86
CA LYS A 265 16.18 -14.92 4.66
C LYS A 265 16.06 -13.39 4.69
N ALA A 266 15.01 -12.82 4.07
CA ALA A 266 14.77 -11.38 4.09
C ALA A 266 14.61 -10.85 5.52
N ALA A 267 13.82 -11.53 6.33
CA ALA A 267 13.62 -11.19 7.74
C ALA A 267 14.91 -11.36 8.56
N ASP A 268 15.68 -12.41 8.30
CA ASP A 268 16.98 -12.64 8.93
C ASP A 268 18.00 -11.53 8.58
N CYS A 269 18.02 -11.06 7.34
CA CYS A 269 18.88 -9.94 6.92
C CYS A 269 18.57 -8.67 7.73
N ALA A 270 17.31 -8.41 8.02
CA ALA A 270 16.90 -7.28 8.86
C ALA A 270 17.36 -7.47 10.32
N ALA A 271 17.15 -8.66 10.88
CA ALA A 271 17.55 -8.99 12.26
C ALA A 271 19.06 -8.93 12.47
N ILE A 272 19.88 -9.46 11.55
CA ILE A 272 21.35 -9.43 11.63
C ILE A 272 21.88 -7.99 11.69
N ARG A 273 21.15 -7.03 11.07
CA ARG A 273 21.50 -5.62 11.10
C ARG A 273 20.90 -4.85 12.29
N ASN A 274 20.44 -5.55 13.31
CA ASN A 274 19.77 -4.98 14.49
C ASN A 274 18.57 -4.09 14.09
N ARG A 275 17.87 -4.43 12.99
CA ARG A 275 16.64 -3.77 12.57
C ARG A 275 15.45 -4.56 13.08
N LYS A 276 14.44 -3.86 13.57
CA LYS A 276 13.17 -4.50 13.88
C LYS A 276 12.53 -4.97 12.59
N CYS A 277 12.03 -6.19 12.58
CA CYS A 277 11.37 -6.76 11.42
C CYS A 277 10.00 -7.30 11.80
N MET A 278 9.01 -6.95 10.99
CA MET A 278 7.64 -7.46 11.07
C MET A 278 7.28 -8.09 9.74
N VAL A 279 6.75 -9.30 9.80
CA VAL A 279 6.28 -10.03 8.62
C VAL A 279 4.78 -10.19 8.69
N PHE A 280 4.07 -9.65 7.72
CA PHE A 280 2.63 -9.82 7.57
C PHE A 280 2.35 -10.81 6.45
N VAL A 281 1.62 -11.87 6.79
CA VAL A 281 1.25 -12.94 5.87
C VAL A 281 -0.23 -12.86 5.58
N VAL A 282 -0.60 -12.49 4.36
CA VAL A 282 -2.00 -12.39 3.95
C VAL A 282 -2.52 -13.76 3.54
N LYS A 283 -3.62 -14.21 4.15
CA LYS A 283 -4.28 -15.49 3.88
C LYS A 283 -5.79 -15.31 3.70
N GLU A 284 -6.43 -16.21 2.99
CA GLU A 284 -7.88 -16.18 2.82
C GLU A 284 -8.64 -16.59 4.09
N LYS A 285 -8.19 -17.66 4.74
CA LYS A 285 -8.81 -18.23 5.96
C LYS A 285 -7.76 -18.68 6.98
N ALA A 286 -8.18 -18.74 8.26
CA ALA A 286 -7.32 -19.08 9.39
C ALA A 286 -6.60 -20.46 9.31
N ASN A 287 -7.18 -21.44 8.61
CA ASN A 287 -6.67 -22.82 8.57
C ASN A 287 -5.83 -23.15 7.31
N GLN A 288 -5.32 -22.16 6.61
CA GLN A 288 -4.59 -22.37 5.33
C GLN A 288 -3.05 -22.37 5.48
N LEU A 289 -2.52 -22.44 6.71
CA LEU A 289 -1.07 -22.52 6.89
C LEU A 289 -0.58 -23.97 6.65
N SER A 290 0.39 -24.12 5.77
CA SER A 290 1.07 -25.40 5.56
C SER A 290 2.01 -25.73 6.73
N HIS A 291 2.35 -27.01 6.92
CA HIS A 291 3.33 -27.42 7.93
C HIS A 291 4.68 -26.72 7.77
N ARG A 292 5.10 -26.43 6.54
CA ARG A 292 6.33 -25.65 6.25
C ARG A 292 6.22 -24.22 6.74
N GLU A 293 5.10 -23.57 6.49
CA GLU A 293 4.88 -22.18 6.93
C GLU A 293 4.85 -22.08 8.46
N ILE A 294 4.23 -23.05 9.14
CA ILE A 294 4.23 -23.12 10.61
C ILE A 294 5.66 -23.23 11.15
N SER A 295 6.49 -24.09 10.57
CA SER A 295 7.91 -24.24 10.96
C SER A 295 8.71 -22.95 10.73
N ILE A 296 8.44 -22.22 9.64
CA ILE A 296 9.07 -20.92 9.37
C ILE A 296 8.62 -19.89 10.41
N ILE A 297 7.33 -19.83 10.74
CA ILE A 297 6.80 -18.92 11.76
C ILE A 297 7.46 -19.18 13.13
N GLU A 298 7.58 -20.44 13.54
CA GLU A 298 8.24 -20.80 14.79
C GLU A 298 9.71 -20.38 14.81
N THR A 299 10.40 -20.57 13.67
CA THR A 299 11.81 -20.17 13.53
C THR A 299 11.98 -18.65 13.63
N LEU A 300 11.12 -17.89 12.97
CA LEU A 300 11.12 -16.43 13.00
C LEU A 300 10.77 -15.91 14.42
N LYS A 301 9.79 -16.50 15.09
CA LYS A 301 9.43 -16.16 16.48
C LYS A 301 10.59 -16.42 17.45
N LYS A 302 11.32 -17.53 17.32
CA LYS A 302 12.53 -17.82 18.12
C LYS A 302 13.61 -16.75 17.94
N ARG A 303 13.66 -16.07 16.79
CA ARG A 303 14.58 -14.98 16.48
C ARG A 303 14.01 -13.59 16.84
N GLN A 304 12.91 -13.55 17.59
CA GLN A 304 12.24 -12.29 17.98
C GLN A 304 11.74 -11.46 16.80
N ILE A 305 11.49 -12.09 15.65
CA ILE A 305 10.87 -11.47 14.50
C ILE A 305 9.36 -11.62 14.66
N PHE A 306 8.65 -10.50 14.59
CA PHE A 306 7.20 -10.49 14.69
C PHE A 306 6.57 -11.01 13.39
N VAL A 307 5.77 -12.07 13.48
CA VAL A 307 5.02 -12.63 12.35
C VAL A 307 3.55 -12.61 12.67
N ASN A 308 2.77 -11.95 11.85
CA ASN A 308 1.32 -11.91 11.97
C ASN A 308 0.63 -12.38 10.70
N THR A 309 -0.39 -13.22 10.88
CA THR A 309 -1.22 -13.71 9.77
C THR A 309 -2.46 -12.85 9.67
N VAL A 310 -2.66 -12.27 8.51
CA VAL A 310 -3.75 -11.35 8.21
C VAL A 310 -4.75 -12.04 7.31
N TYR A 311 -6.02 -11.99 7.69
CA TYR A 311 -7.08 -12.63 6.92
C TYR A 311 -7.83 -11.61 6.08
N GLU A 312 -8.18 -12.02 4.86
CA GLU A 312 -9.03 -11.22 3.98
C GLU A 312 -10.32 -10.80 4.71
N ASN A 313 -10.68 -9.52 4.61
CA ASN A 313 -11.84 -8.90 5.28
C ASN A 313 -11.75 -8.74 6.82
N ARG A 314 -10.60 -9.01 7.46
CA ARG A 314 -10.38 -8.80 8.91
C ARG A 314 -9.14 -7.96 9.21
N TYR A 315 -8.82 -6.99 8.36
CA TYR A 315 -7.63 -6.15 8.54
C TYR A 315 -7.65 -5.28 9.81
N THR A 316 -8.82 -4.98 10.35
CA THR A 316 -8.96 -4.16 11.57
C THR A 316 -8.52 -4.88 12.83
N ASN A 317 -8.54 -6.22 12.88
CA ASN A 317 -8.21 -7.01 14.06
C ASN A 317 -6.81 -7.64 14.04
N VAL A 318 -5.99 -7.28 13.07
CA VAL A 318 -4.67 -7.85 12.81
C VAL A 318 -3.74 -7.78 14.02
N PHE A 319 -3.99 -6.85 14.94
CA PHE A 319 -3.15 -6.60 16.11
C PHE A 319 -3.70 -7.17 17.43
N PHE A 320 -4.91 -7.72 17.43
CA PHE A 320 -5.53 -8.25 18.66
C PHE A 320 -5.21 -9.73 18.94
N GLU A 321 -4.76 -10.51 17.96
CA GLU A 321 -4.58 -11.96 18.11
C GLU A 321 -3.23 -12.40 18.71
N VAL A 322 -2.39 -11.47 19.18
CA VAL A 322 -1.03 -11.77 19.70
C VAL A 322 -0.98 -12.05 21.21
N SER A 323 -2.12 -11.99 21.91
CA SER A 323 -2.17 -12.28 23.35
C SER A 323 -2.94 -13.57 23.65
N LYS A 324 -2.45 -14.71 23.14
CA LYS A 324 -2.72 -16.03 23.78
C LYS A 324 -1.56 -16.97 23.51
#